data_c33e83bb88e8205bd763c38956950929
#
_entry.id   c33e83bb88e8205bd763c38956950929
#
_cell.length_a   1.000
_cell.length_b   1.000
_cell.length_c   1.000
_cell.angle_alpha   90.00
_cell.angle_beta   90.00
_cell.angle_gamma   90.00
#
_symmetry.space_group_name_H-M   'P 1'
#
loop_
_entity.id
_entity.type
_entity.pdbx_description
1 polymer ?
#
loop_
_entity_poly.entity_id
_entity_poly.type
_entity_poly.pdbx_seq_one_letter_code
_entity_poly.pdbx_strand_id
1 'polypeptide(L)'
;MSNFNDTTVSITGKGNHVGDKVNVTNKVTNNNSHNHNHNHITNMYREPPRNGGGRDGELPAAALFGALAVWQFFRHYEESMSAMQHAVALAVVPSLIAAVIAYIRDKDTQPAVMSTFPAIVFALAGYLMLLLIGGNVPKEIENLAATGPAIQFWRNLTEYGRQVVLQNSAAIVLVLMATVSNALAGLRTLATTNYGWFEWLWKLTWRNSPRRHVVTQMVLLGAAAFFASGKAVAAWAWFQESIRAALN
;
A
#
# COMPACT_ATOMS: atom_id res chain seq x y z
N MET A 1 -26.39 41.23 -20.46
CA MET A 1 -25.13 40.45 -20.64
C MET A 1 -24.05 41.44 -21.00
N SER A 2 -23.18 41.78 -20.06
CA SER A 2 -22.08 42.72 -20.27
C SER A 2 -20.92 41.93 -20.94
N ASN A 3 -20.63 42.27 -22.19
CA ASN A 3 -19.44 41.76 -22.89
C ASN A 3 -18.21 42.43 -22.26
N PHE A 4 -17.26 41.61 -21.84
CA PHE A 4 -15.95 42.01 -21.33
C PHE A 4 -15.00 42.55 -22.41
N ASN A 5 -15.51 43.22 -23.44
CA ASN A 5 -14.69 43.61 -24.59
C ASN A 5 -13.68 44.75 -24.28
N ASP A 6 -13.79 45.44 -23.13
CA ASP A 6 -12.93 46.58 -22.81
C ASP A 6 -12.14 46.47 -21.50
N THR A 7 -12.06 45.28 -20.91
CA THR A 7 -11.29 45.06 -19.68
C THR A 7 -10.01 44.28 -19.98
N THR A 8 -8.88 44.96 -19.85
CA THR A 8 -7.56 44.27 -19.84
C THR A 8 -7.39 43.59 -18.51
N VAL A 9 -7.54 42.26 -18.49
CA VAL A 9 -7.30 41.45 -17.31
C VAL A 9 -5.87 40.91 -17.37
N SER A 10 -5.01 41.36 -16.46
CA SER A 10 -3.67 40.83 -16.28
C SER A 10 -3.71 39.62 -15.32
N ILE A 11 -3.44 38.44 -15.82
CA ILE A 11 -3.38 37.20 -15.01
C ILE A 11 -1.91 36.89 -14.72
N THR A 12 -1.46 37.12 -13.50
CA THR A 12 -0.15 36.77 -13.00
C THR A 12 -0.25 35.55 -12.11
N GLY A 13 0.24 34.40 -12.59
CA GLY A 13 0.32 33.17 -11.80
C GLY A 13 -0.26 31.93 -12.52
N LYS A 14 0.32 30.76 -12.26
CA LYS A 14 -0.19 29.48 -12.74
C LYS A 14 -1.44 29.08 -11.97
N GLY A 15 -2.57 28.92 -12.65
CA GLY A 15 -3.80 28.37 -12.08
C GLY A 15 -4.88 29.38 -11.70
N ASN A 16 -4.71 30.69 -12.00
CA ASN A 16 -5.75 31.68 -11.80
C ASN A 16 -6.79 31.61 -12.92
N HIS A 17 -8.05 31.43 -12.55
CA HIS A 17 -9.19 31.49 -13.47
C HIS A 17 -10.05 32.69 -13.16
N VAL A 18 -10.30 33.52 -14.15
CA VAL A 18 -11.26 34.64 -14.08
C VAL A 18 -12.35 34.35 -15.09
N GLY A 19 -13.56 34.05 -14.62
CA GLY A 19 -14.71 33.74 -15.47
C GLY A 19 -14.81 32.27 -15.92
N ASP A 20 -15.76 32.00 -16.79
CA ASP A 20 -16.03 30.66 -17.30
C ASP A 20 -14.86 30.10 -18.10
N LYS A 21 -14.69 28.78 -18.07
CA LYS A 21 -13.65 28.06 -18.83
C LYS A 21 -13.74 28.40 -20.33
N VAL A 22 -12.86 29.26 -20.81
CA VAL A 22 -12.71 29.51 -22.23
C VAL A 22 -11.69 28.51 -22.76
N ASN A 23 -12.14 27.55 -23.56
CA ASN A 23 -11.27 26.69 -24.35
C ASN A 23 -10.69 27.52 -25.51
N VAL A 24 -9.52 28.09 -25.32
CA VAL A 24 -8.80 28.77 -26.38
C VAL A 24 -8.13 27.71 -27.24
N THR A 25 -8.79 27.29 -28.31
CA THR A 25 -8.16 26.53 -29.38
C THR A 25 -7.39 27.52 -30.24
N ASN A 26 -6.09 27.67 -30.01
CA ASN A 26 -5.22 28.42 -30.92
C ASN A 26 -5.13 27.66 -32.23
N LYS A 27 -6.04 27.98 -33.15
CA LYS A 27 -5.92 27.63 -34.57
C LYS A 27 -4.95 28.63 -35.19
N VAL A 28 -3.67 28.33 -35.16
CA VAL A 28 -2.67 29.07 -35.95
C VAL A 28 -2.91 28.74 -37.40
N THR A 29 -3.68 29.57 -38.08
CA THR A 29 -3.78 29.55 -39.56
C THR A 29 -2.52 30.22 -40.08
N ASN A 30 -1.51 29.44 -40.40
CA ASN A 30 -0.33 29.93 -41.12
C ASN A 30 -0.71 30.12 -42.59
N ASN A 31 -1.19 31.35 -42.95
CA ASN A 31 -1.25 31.79 -44.32
C ASN A 31 0.17 32.19 -44.75
N ASN A 32 1.00 31.24 -45.08
CA ASN A 32 2.23 31.48 -45.83
C ASN A 32 2.18 30.70 -47.14
N SER A 33 1.58 31.35 -48.13
CA SER A 33 1.85 31.07 -49.54
C SER A 33 3.28 31.51 -49.86
N HIS A 34 4.10 30.60 -50.38
CA HIS A 34 5.45 30.75 -50.90
C HIS A 34 6.58 30.63 -49.85
N ASN A 35 7.07 29.44 -49.59
CA ASN A 35 8.42 29.05 -49.95
C ASN A 35 8.71 27.56 -49.71
N HIS A 36 9.46 26.97 -50.61
CA HIS A 36 9.96 25.62 -50.62
C HIS A 36 10.89 25.36 -49.42
N ASN A 37 10.38 24.76 -48.33
CA ASN A 37 11.20 24.03 -47.38
C ASN A 37 10.30 23.18 -46.47
N HIS A 38 9.60 22.19 -47.07
CA HIS A 38 8.69 21.29 -46.34
C HIS A 38 9.39 20.17 -45.56
N ASN A 39 10.72 20.09 -45.58
CA ASN A 39 11.41 18.92 -45.01
C ASN A 39 12.02 19.10 -43.61
N HIS A 40 11.93 20.30 -43.01
CA HIS A 40 12.57 20.52 -41.70
C HIS A 40 11.64 20.59 -40.51
N ILE A 41 10.33 20.80 -40.71
CA ILE A 41 9.40 21.02 -39.58
C ILE A 41 8.81 19.71 -39.03
N THR A 42 8.72 18.68 -39.86
CA THR A 42 8.21 17.36 -39.43
C THR A 42 9.13 16.59 -38.50
N ASN A 43 10.40 16.97 -38.41
CA ASN A 43 11.35 16.31 -37.52
C ASN A 43 11.48 16.97 -36.12
N MET A 44 10.91 18.17 -35.91
CA MET A 44 10.98 18.86 -34.62
C MET A 44 9.91 18.38 -33.61
N TYR A 45 8.88 17.69 -34.06
CA TYR A 45 7.86 17.08 -33.22
C TYR A 45 7.88 15.55 -33.23
N ARG A 46 9.01 14.97 -33.63
CA ARG A 46 9.24 13.58 -33.26
C ARG A 46 9.40 13.59 -31.75
N GLU A 47 8.33 13.21 -31.05
CA GLU A 47 8.47 12.83 -29.63
C GLU A 47 9.75 12.01 -29.54
N PRO A 48 10.69 12.35 -28.63
CA PRO A 48 11.84 11.48 -28.42
C PRO A 48 11.25 10.08 -28.24
N PRO A 49 11.83 9.06 -28.88
CA PRO A 49 11.30 7.71 -28.72
C PRO A 49 11.10 7.54 -27.25
N ARG A 50 9.85 7.33 -26.82
CA ARG A 50 9.54 6.92 -25.46
C ARG A 50 10.43 5.71 -25.27
N ASN A 51 11.57 5.93 -24.66
CA ASN A 51 12.37 4.84 -24.15
C ASN A 51 11.43 4.06 -23.25
N GLY A 52 10.83 3.01 -23.81
CA GLY A 52 10.08 2.00 -23.07
C GLY A 52 10.96 1.25 -22.07
N GLY A 53 12.16 1.77 -21.80
CA GLY A 53 13.15 1.20 -20.91
C GLY A 53 12.92 1.44 -19.41
N GLY A 54 11.93 2.27 -19.02
CA GLY A 54 11.72 2.56 -17.60
C GLY A 54 10.92 1.49 -16.85
N ARG A 55 10.07 0.72 -17.52
CA ARG A 55 9.22 -0.28 -16.85
C ARG A 55 9.79 -1.70 -16.85
N ASP A 56 10.52 -2.07 -17.91
CA ASP A 56 11.05 -3.44 -18.03
C ASP A 56 12.28 -3.66 -17.13
N GLY A 57 12.97 -2.58 -16.71
CA GLY A 57 14.09 -2.66 -15.75
C GLY A 57 13.66 -2.55 -14.28
N GLU A 58 12.56 -1.90 -13.97
CA GLU A 58 12.07 -1.73 -12.59
C GLU A 58 11.43 -3.01 -12.03
N LEU A 59 10.69 -3.75 -12.85
CA LEU A 59 10.07 -5.02 -12.44
C LEU A 59 11.08 -6.08 -12.00
N PRO A 60 12.15 -6.36 -12.76
CA PRO A 60 13.17 -7.32 -12.32
C PRO A 60 13.94 -6.83 -11.09
N ALA A 61 14.20 -5.52 -10.95
CA ALA A 61 14.84 -4.98 -9.75
C ALA A 61 13.93 -5.14 -8.52
N ALA A 62 12.64 -4.78 -8.61
CA ALA A 62 11.68 -4.96 -7.52
C ALA A 62 11.53 -6.43 -7.11
N ALA A 63 11.51 -7.35 -8.09
CA ALA A 63 11.45 -8.78 -7.82
C ALA A 63 12.71 -9.28 -7.10
N LEU A 64 13.90 -8.80 -7.48
CA LEU A 64 15.14 -9.13 -6.80
C LEU A 64 15.18 -8.61 -5.36
N PHE A 65 14.77 -7.35 -5.14
CA PHE A 65 14.67 -6.81 -3.78
C PHE A 65 13.67 -7.57 -2.93
N GLY A 66 12.51 -7.95 -3.50
CA GLY A 66 11.53 -8.78 -2.84
C GLY A 66 12.08 -10.16 -2.45
N ALA A 67 12.78 -10.82 -3.38
CA ALA A 67 13.40 -12.11 -3.12
C ALA A 67 14.50 -12.04 -2.04
N LEU A 68 15.30 -10.99 -2.04
CA LEU A 68 16.31 -10.75 -1.00
C LEU A 68 15.67 -10.47 0.36
N ALA A 69 14.61 -9.66 0.40
CA ALA A 69 13.88 -9.36 1.64
C ALA A 69 13.26 -10.62 2.25
N VAL A 70 12.65 -11.48 1.41
CA VAL A 70 12.08 -12.76 1.84
C VAL A 70 13.17 -13.67 2.39
N TRP A 71 14.29 -13.85 1.67
CA TRP A 71 15.42 -14.65 2.16
C TRP A 71 15.96 -14.11 3.48
N GLN A 72 16.18 -12.80 3.60
CA GLN A 72 16.68 -12.17 4.83
C GLN A 72 15.70 -12.37 6.00
N PHE A 73 14.38 -12.31 5.73
CA PHE A 73 13.36 -12.60 6.72
C PHE A 73 13.46 -14.06 7.22
N PHE A 74 13.54 -15.04 6.32
CA PHE A 74 13.66 -16.45 6.71
C PHE A 74 15.02 -16.78 7.34
N ARG A 75 16.07 -16.05 7.00
CA ARG A 75 17.40 -16.19 7.62
C ARG A 75 17.39 -15.81 9.11
N HIS A 76 16.60 -14.82 9.49
CA HIS A 76 16.41 -14.35 10.85
C HIS A 76 14.96 -14.55 11.30
N TYR A 77 14.43 -15.75 11.02
CA TYR A 77 13.00 -16.01 11.12
C TYR A 77 12.46 -15.77 12.52
N GLU A 78 13.05 -16.37 13.53
CA GLU A 78 12.60 -16.26 14.93
C GLU A 78 12.65 -14.82 15.44
N GLU A 79 13.76 -14.10 15.17
CA GLU A 79 13.91 -12.70 15.55
C GLU A 79 12.91 -11.81 14.82
N SER A 80 12.73 -12.04 13.52
CA SER A 80 11.79 -11.29 12.70
C SER A 80 10.35 -11.49 13.15
N MET A 81 9.96 -12.73 13.44
CA MET A 81 8.62 -13.07 13.95
C MET A 81 8.38 -12.46 15.32
N SER A 82 9.36 -12.53 16.24
CA SER A 82 9.29 -11.87 17.54
C SER A 82 9.13 -10.35 17.41
N ALA A 83 9.92 -9.71 16.56
CA ALA A 83 9.81 -8.27 16.28
C ALA A 83 8.42 -7.89 15.74
N MET A 84 7.85 -8.71 14.86
CA MET A 84 6.50 -8.48 14.34
C MET A 84 5.42 -8.64 15.39
N GLN A 85 5.52 -9.64 16.27
CA GLN A 85 4.60 -9.82 17.41
C GLN A 85 4.62 -8.59 18.32
N HIS A 86 5.80 -8.04 18.60
CA HIS A 86 5.93 -6.80 19.36
C HIS A 86 5.33 -5.60 18.62
N ALA A 87 5.55 -5.49 17.30
CA ALA A 87 4.98 -4.43 16.48
C ALA A 87 3.44 -4.46 16.48
N VAL A 88 2.84 -5.66 16.38
CA VAL A 88 1.39 -5.84 16.47
C VAL A 88 0.87 -5.38 17.83
N ALA A 89 1.53 -5.75 18.92
CA ALA A 89 1.15 -5.33 20.27
C ALA A 89 1.29 -3.81 20.45
N LEU A 90 2.38 -3.21 19.95
CA LEU A 90 2.61 -1.77 20.03
C LEU A 90 1.61 -0.95 19.18
N ALA A 91 1.02 -1.53 18.15
CA ALA A 91 0.05 -0.84 17.29
C ALA A 91 -1.22 -0.40 18.04
N VAL A 92 -1.51 -0.97 19.22
CA VAL A 92 -2.66 -0.60 20.07
C VAL A 92 -2.34 0.61 20.95
N VAL A 93 -1.06 0.87 21.24
CA VAL A 93 -0.63 1.88 22.21
C VAL A 93 -1.23 3.27 21.95
N PRO A 94 -1.25 3.80 20.70
CA PRO A 94 -1.84 5.12 20.43
C PRO A 94 -3.33 5.20 20.82
N SER A 95 -4.10 4.12 20.61
CA SER A 95 -5.52 4.06 20.99
C SER A 95 -5.68 4.06 22.51
N LEU A 96 -4.85 3.30 23.22
CA LEU A 96 -4.85 3.27 24.68
C LEU A 96 -4.50 4.64 25.27
N ILE A 97 -3.47 5.29 24.75
CA ILE A 97 -3.08 6.65 25.16
C ILE A 97 -4.25 7.62 24.94
N ALA A 98 -4.94 7.54 23.81
CA ALA A 98 -6.10 8.37 23.53
C ALA A 98 -7.23 8.18 24.56
N ALA A 99 -7.51 6.92 24.93
CA ALA A 99 -8.53 6.59 25.93
C ALA A 99 -8.15 7.13 27.32
N VAL A 100 -6.89 6.97 27.72
CA VAL A 100 -6.37 7.49 29.00
C VAL A 100 -6.45 9.02 29.06
N ILE A 101 -6.04 9.71 28.00
CA ILE A 101 -6.11 11.18 27.94
C ILE A 101 -7.57 11.66 27.99
N ALA A 102 -8.49 10.97 27.28
CA ALA A 102 -9.92 11.32 27.34
C ALA A 102 -10.46 11.18 28.76
N TYR A 103 -10.08 10.12 29.47
CA TYR A 103 -10.47 9.88 30.86
C TYR A 103 -9.93 10.96 31.82
N ILE A 104 -8.61 11.26 31.75
CA ILE A 104 -7.97 12.25 32.65
C ILE A 104 -8.54 13.67 32.44
N ARG A 105 -8.97 13.98 31.22
CA ARG A 105 -9.48 15.33 30.88
C ARG A 105 -10.98 15.49 31.07
N ASP A 106 -11.65 14.56 31.70
CA ASP A 106 -13.12 14.56 31.88
C ASP A 106 -13.89 14.79 30.57
N LYS A 107 -13.34 14.28 29.47
CA LYS A 107 -13.99 14.32 28.16
C LYS A 107 -14.90 13.11 28.02
N ASP A 108 -15.82 13.20 27.07
CA ASP A 108 -16.58 12.04 26.65
C ASP A 108 -15.61 10.93 26.21
N THR A 109 -15.52 9.87 27.02
CA THR A 109 -14.62 8.73 26.80
C THR A 109 -15.18 7.72 25.82
N GLN A 110 -16.49 7.76 25.57
CA GLN A 110 -17.19 6.80 24.74
C GLN A 110 -16.59 6.66 23.33
N PRO A 111 -16.28 7.75 22.57
CA PRO A 111 -15.67 7.61 21.25
C PRO A 111 -14.25 6.99 21.30
N ALA A 112 -13.46 7.33 22.32
CA ALA A 112 -12.11 6.80 22.49
C ALA A 112 -12.15 5.29 22.83
N VAL A 113 -13.02 4.87 23.75
CA VAL A 113 -13.20 3.47 24.12
C VAL A 113 -13.74 2.65 22.94
N MET A 114 -14.74 3.17 22.21
CA MET A 114 -15.31 2.51 21.04
C MET A 114 -14.29 2.31 19.90
N SER A 115 -13.28 3.16 19.78
CA SER A 115 -12.20 2.97 18.79
C SER A 115 -11.08 2.07 19.32
N THR A 116 -10.84 2.03 20.62
CA THR A 116 -9.80 1.21 21.25
C THR A 116 -10.17 -0.27 21.24
N PHE A 117 -11.43 -0.60 21.46
CA PHE A 117 -11.88 -2.01 21.48
C PHE A 117 -11.61 -2.73 20.16
N PRO A 118 -12.00 -2.22 18.97
CA PRO A 118 -11.63 -2.83 17.70
C PRO A 118 -10.11 -2.93 17.50
N ALA A 119 -9.34 -1.92 17.93
CA ALA A 119 -7.90 -1.93 17.81
C ALA A 119 -7.26 -3.09 18.58
N ILE A 120 -7.74 -3.39 19.79
CA ILE A 120 -7.31 -4.53 20.60
C ILE A 120 -7.68 -5.85 19.92
N VAL A 121 -8.94 -5.97 19.46
CA VAL A 121 -9.42 -7.19 18.80
C VAL A 121 -8.60 -7.51 17.55
N PHE A 122 -8.35 -6.52 16.70
CA PHE A 122 -7.55 -6.72 15.49
C PHE A 122 -6.07 -6.96 15.76
N ALA A 123 -5.50 -6.35 16.80
CA ALA A 123 -4.14 -6.68 17.22
C ALA A 123 -4.05 -8.13 17.74
N LEU A 124 -5.01 -8.58 18.55
CA LEU A 124 -5.07 -9.97 18.98
C LEU A 124 -5.21 -10.93 17.81
N ALA A 125 -6.10 -10.63 16.85
CA ALA A 125 -6.25 -11.42 15.63
C ALA A 125 -4.97 -11.45 14.80
N GLY A 126 -4.28 -10.32 14.64
CA GLY A 126 -2.98 -10.24 13.96
C GLY A 126 -1.89 -11.05 14.68
N TYR A 127 -1.85 -11.00 16.00
CA TYR A 127 -0.92 -11.79 16.81
C TYR A 127 -1.17 -13.30 16.67
N LEU A 128 -2.43 -13.74 16.76
CA LEU A 128 -2.81 -15.13 16.53
C LEU A 128 -2.48 -15.59 15.11
N MET A 129 -2.64 -14.71 14.13
CA MET A 129 -2.26 -14.98 12.75
C MET A 129 -0.75 -15.22 12.61
N LEU A 130 0.09 -14.40 13.27
CA LEU A 130 1.54 -14.61 13.28
C LEU A 130 1.92 -15.94 13.93
N LEU A 131 1.25 -16.35 15.03
CA LEU A 131 1.47 -17.65 15.63
C LEU A 131 1.11 -18.81 14.68
N LEU A 132 0.00 -18.67 13.95
CA LEU A 132 -0.42 -19.66 12.95
C LEU A 132 0.59 -19.77 11.80
N ILE A 133 1.06 -18.64 11.28
CA ILE A 133 2.08 -18.58 10.23
C ILE A 133 3.38 -19.24 10.75
N GLY A 134 3.80 -18.88 11.97
CA GLY A 134 4.99 -19.41 12.60
C GLY A 134 4.97 -20.93 12.73
N GLY A 135 3.82 -21.50 13.08
CA GLY A 135 3.66 -22.95 13.19
C GLY A 135 3.63 -23.71 11.85
N ASN A 136 3.38 -23.01 10.74
CA ASN A 136 3.26 -23.61 9.42
C ASN A 136 4.55 -23.63 8.60
N VAL A 137 5.62 -23.00 9.07
CA VAL A 137 6.91 -22.96 8.36
C VAL A 137 7.76 -24.16 8.78
N PRO A 138 8.14 -25.06 7.84
CA PRO A 138 9.05 -26.15 8.12
C PRO A 138 10.44 -25.64 8.51
N LYS A 139 11.06 -26.24 9.53
CA LYS A 139 12.42 -25.88 9.99
C LYS A 139 13.50 -26.07 8.93
N GLU A 140 13.28 -26.94 7.96
CA GLU A 140 14.17 -27.14 6.83
C GLU A 140 14.33 -25.85 5.99
N ILE A 141 13.26 -25.05 5.86
CA ILE A 141 13.29 -23.76 5.12
C ILE A 141 14.13 -22.74 5.88
N GLU A 142 13.97 -22.67 7.20
CA GLU A 142 14.77 -21.77 8.05
C GLU A 142 16.25 -22.14 8.00
N ASN A 143 16.57 -23.44 8.14
CA ASN A 143 17.94 -23.94 8.07
C ASN A 143 18.56 -23.67 6.70
N LEU A 144 17.79 -23.84 5.61
CA LEU A 144 18.26 -23.56 4.26
C LEU A 144 18.55 -22.06 4.07
N ALA A 145 17.74 -21.18 4.65
CA ALA A 145 17.95 -19.73 4.60
C ALA A 145 19.17 -19.29 5.44
N ALA A 146 19.40 -19.94 6.58
CA ALA A 146 20.50 -19.63 7.50
C ALA A 146 21.87 -20.06 6.94
N THR A 147 21.93 -21.18 6.22
CA THR A 147 23.21 -21.78 5.79
C THR A 147 23.73 -21.30 4.45
N GLY A 148 22.88 -20.71 3.59
CA GLY A 148 23.26 -20.34 2.22
C GLY A 148 22.98 -18.89 1.84
N PRO A 149 23.63 -18.39 0.77
CA PRO A 149 23.29 -17.11 0.18
C PRO A 149 21.92 -17.18 -0.50
N ALA A 150 21.29 -15.99 -0.71
CA ALA A 150 19.94 -15.88 -1.26
C ALA A 150 19.72 -16.69 -2.55
N ILE A 151 20.69 -16.72 -3.47
CA ILE A 151 20.58 -17.44 -4.74
C ILE A 151 20.48 -18.95 -4.50
N GLN A 152 21.29 -19.49 -3.58
CA GLN A 152 21.26 -20.91 -3.23
C GLN A 152 19.96 -21.28 -2.49
N PHE A 153 19.50 -20.41 -1.61
CA PHE A 153 18.20 -20.57 -0.96
C PHE A 153 17.09 -20.80 -1.99
N TRP A 154 16.90 -19.85 -2.94
CA TRP A 154 15.86 -19.97 -3.95
C TRP A 154 16.04 -21.14 -4.92
N ARG A 155 17.30 -21.51 -5.22
CA ARG A 155 17.62 -22.63 -6.12
C ARG A 155 17.34 -23.99 -5.47
N ASN A 156 17.64 -24.12 -4.19
CA ASN A 156 17.52 -25.38 -3.46
C ASN A 156 16.13 -25.64 -2.86
N LEU A 157 15.24 -24.61 -2.85
CA LEU A 157 13.85 -24.82 -2.47
C LEU A 157 13.15 -25.77 -3.44
N THR A 158 12.50 -26.78 -2.90
CA THR A 158 11.54 -27.61 -3.64
C THR A 158 10.36 -26.76 -4.12
N GLU A 159 9.57 -27.26 -5.06
CA GLU A 159 8.37 -26.56 -5.52
C GLU A 159 7.39 -26.30 -4.37
N TYR A 160 7.17 -27.27 -3.51
CA TYR A 160 6.40 -27.12 -2.29
C TYR A 160 7.00 -26.07 -1.35
N GLY A 161 8.32 -26.09 -1.12
CA GLY A 161 9.01 -25.10 -0.30
C GLY A 161 8.84 -23.67 -0.83
N ARG A 162 8.91 -23.47 -2.14
CA ARG A 162 8.65 -22.16 -2.78
C ARG A 162 7.23 -21.68 -2.54
N GLN A 163 6.25 -22.57 -2.68
CA GLN A 163 4.84 -22.24 -2.42
C GLN A 163 4.63 -21.83 -0.96
N VAL A 164 5.18 -22.58 -0.01
CA VAL A 164 5.10 -22.27 1.43
C VAL A 164 5.75 -20.92 1.72
N VAL A 165 6.96 -20.65 1.20
CA VAL A 165 7.67 -19.38 1.39
C VAL A 165 6.86 -18.21 0.85
N LEU A 166 6.33 -18.32 -0.37
CA LEU A 166 5.58 -17.23 -1.01
C LEU A 166 4.25 -16.97 -0.29
N GLN A 167 3.51 -18.01 0.09
CA GLN A 167 2.24 -17.88 0.80
C GLN A 167 2.43 -17.27 2.19
N ASN A 168 3.38 -17.76 2.96
CA ASN A 168 3.66 -17.22 4.28
C ASN A 168 4.19 -15.77 4.18
N SER A 169 5.04 -15.46 3.21
CA SER A 169 5.50 -14.08 2.97
C SER A 169 4.34 -13.15 2.64
N ALA A 170 3.41 -13.57 1.77
CA ALA A 170 2.21 -12.80 1.46
C ALA A 170 1.34 -12.58 2.70
N ALA A 171 1.10 -13.63 3.49
CA ALA A 171 0.35 -13.53 4.74
C ALA A 171 1.01 -12.57 5.74
N ILE A 172 2.33 -12.63 5.89
CA ILE A 172 3.12 -11.74 6.75
C ILE A 172 2.98 -10.27 6.31
N VAL A 173 3.13 -10.00 5.01
CA VAL A 173 2.96 -8.64 4.47
C VAL A 173 1.55 -8.11 4.76
N LEU A 174 0.52 -8.94 4.60
CA LEU A 174 -0.86 -8.54 4.90
C LEU A 174 -1.07 -8.24 6.40
N VAL A 175 -0.47 -9.05 7.30
CA VAL A 175 -0.50 -8.76 8.74
C VAL A 175 0.25 -7.47 9.08
N LEU A 176 1.40 -7.20 8.44
CA LEU A 176 2.12 -5.92 8.59
C LEU A 176 1.27 -4.74 8.13
N MET A 177 0.62 -4.84 6.98
CA MET A 177 -0.29 -3.80 6.49
C MET A 177 -1.46 -3.58 7.45
N ALA A 178 -2.03 -4.65 8.01
CA ALA A 178 -3.06 -4.57 9.03
C ALA A 178 -2.54 -3.88 10.31
N THR A 179 -1.33 -4.21 10.75
CA THR A 179 -0.67 -3.59 11.91
C THR A 179 -0.47 -2.10 11.73
N VAL A 180 0.07 -1.68 10.57
CA VAL A 180 0.23 -0.26 10.23
C VAL A 180 -1.13 0.45 10.18
N SER A 181 -2.13 -0.16 9.55
CA SER A 181 -3.49 0.39 9.50
C SER A 181 -4.10 0.54 10.91
N ASN A 182 -3.84 -0.42 11.80
CA ASN A 182 -4.29 -0.37 13.20
C ASN A 182 -3.63 0.77 13.98
N ALA A 183 -2.31 0.92 13.84
CA ALA A 183 -1.56 2.03 14.42
C ALA A 183 -2.05 3.40 13.93
N LEU A 184 -2.29 3.55 12.61
CA LEU A 184 -2.84 4.78 12.02
C LEU A 184 -4.24 5.11 12.54
N ALA A 185 -5.09 4.11 12.76
CA ALA A 185 -6.40 4.31 13.37
C ALA A 185 -6.28 4.79 14.82
N GLY A 186 -5.36 4.23 15.59
CA GLY A 186 -5.05 4.68 16.95
C GLY A 186 -4.51 6.12 16.98
N LEU A 187 -3.60 6.46 16.08
CA LEU A 187 -3.08 7.82 15.94
C LEU A 187 -4.18 8.81 15.56
N ARG A 188 -5.13 8.41 14.73
CA ARG A 188 -6.31 9.23 14.42
C ARG A 188 -7.16 9.48 15.66
N THR A 189 -7.43 8.43 16.46
CA THR A 189 -8.17 8.58 17.71
C THR A 189 -7.48 9.54 18.65
N LEU A 190 -6.16 9.43 18.79
CA LEU A 190 -5.34 10.34 19.58
C LEU A 190 -5.45 11.78 19.09
N ALA A 191 -5.39 11.99 17.76
CA ALA A 191 -5.50 13.31 17.15
C ALA A 191 -6.89 13.92 17.33
N THR A 192 -7.97 13.15 17.23
CA THR A 192 -9.34 13.64 17.44
C THR A 192 -9.60 13.99 18.90
N THR A 193 -9.06 13.23 19.86
CA THR A 193 -9.17 13.49 21.29
C THR A 193 -8.41 14.77 21.69
N ASN A 194 -7.33 15.10 20.97
CA ASN A 194 -6.44 16.24 21.28
C ASN A 194 -6.25 17.16 20.06
N TYR A 195 -7.32 17.57 19.41
CA TYR A 195 -7.30 18.30 18.14
C TYR A 195 -6.36 19.51 18.11
N GLY A 196 -6.31 20.30 19.16
CA GLY A 196 -5.47 21.50 19.21
C GLY A 196 -3.95 21.23 19.23
N TRP A 197 -3.49 20.03 19.67
CA TRP A 197 -2.08 19.68 19.77
C TRP A 197 -1.57 18.83 18.60
N PHE A 198 -2.46 18.10 17.93
CA PHE A 198 -2.11 17.12 16.91
C PHE A 198 -2.85 17.34 15.58
N GLU A 199 -3.08 18.59 15.18
CA GLU A 199 -3.75 18.91 13.91
C GLU A 199 -3.04 18.29 12.69
N TRP A 200 -1.71 18.31 12.68
CA TRP A 200 -0.92 17.69 11.61
C TRP A 200 -1.15 16.18 11.51
N LEU A 201 -1.30 15.51 12.66
CA LEU A 201 -1.56 14.09 12.73
C LEU A 201 -2.98 13.76 12.24
N TRP A 202 -3.94 14.63 12.54
CA TRP A 202 -5.30 14.52 12.03
C TRP A 202 -5.32 14.65 10.49
N LYS A 203 -4.60 15.60 9.92
CA LYS A 203 -4.44 15.74 8.46
C LYS A 203 -3.80 14.51 7.81
N LEU A 204 -2.80 13.91 8.46
CA LEU A 204 -2.16 12.69 7.98
C LEU A 204 -3.09 11.48 7.98
N THR A 205 -3.95 11.37 9.01
CA THR A 205 -4.82 10.21 9.22
C THR A 205 -6.27 10.40 8.76
N TRP A 206 -6.60 11.53 8.11
CA TRP A 206 -7.98 11.90 7.77
C TRP A 206 -8.72 10.83 6.93
N ARG A 207 -7.99 10.09 6.09
CA ARG A 207 -8.55 9.03 5.24
C ARG A 207 -8.93 7.78 6.02
N ASN A 208 -8.43 7.60 7.25
CA ASN A 208 -8.61 6.40 8.05
C ASN A 208 -9.84 6.52 8.97
N SER A 209 -11.05 6.54 8.38
CA SER A 209 -12.29 6.59 9.15
C SER A 209 -12.53 5.27 9.90
N PRO A 210 -13.23 5.26 11.07
CA PRO A 210 -13.45 4.05 11.86
C PRO A 210 -14.10 2.90 11.08
N ARG A 211 -15.08 3.21 10.22
CA ARG A 211 -15.74 2.20 9.37
C ARG A 211 -14.77 1.60 8.34
N ARG A 212 -13.99 2.45 7.67
CA ARG A 212 -12.98 1.99 6.70
C ARG A 212 -11.90 1.15 7.38
N HIS A 213 -11.49 1.54 8.58
CA HIS A 213 -10.52 0.78 9.36
C HIS A 213 -11.01 -0.64 9.60
N VAL A 214 -12.22 -0.85 10.13
CA VAL A 214 -12.79 -2.17 10.39
C VAL A 214 -12.84 -3.02 9.11
N VAL A 215 -13.35 -2.46 8.00
CA VAL A 215 -13.40 -3.16 6.71
C VAL A 215 -12.00 -3.53 6.21
N THR A 216 -11.06 -2.59 6.28
CA THR A 216 -9.66 -2.84 5.86
C THR A 216 -9.03 -3.95 6.69
N GLN A 217 -9.24 -3.95 8.02
CA GLN A 217 -8.74 -5.00 8.90
C GLN A 217 -9.32 -6.37 8.57
N MET A 218 -10.63 -6.45 8.38
CA MET A 218 -11.30 -7.70 8.00
C MET A 218 -10.76 -8.25 6.67
N VAL A 219 -10.58 -7.38 5.68
CA VAL A 219 -10.05 -7.77 4.37
C VAL A 219 -8.59 -8.23 4.47
N LEU A 220 -7.73 -7.47 5.15
CA LEU A 220 -6.31 -7.79 5.26
C LEU A 220 -6.07 -9.06 6.07
N LEU A 221 -6.71 -9.19 7.24
CA LEU A 221 -6.55 -10.38 8.08
C LEU A 221 -7.24 -11.61 7.48
N GLY A 222 -8.39 -11.42 6.81
CA GLY A 222 -9.05 -12.49 6.07
C GLY A 222 -8.20 -13.00 4.91
N ALA A 223 -7.60 -12.09 4.15
CA ALA A 223 -6.65 -12.46 3.09
C ALA A 223 -5.39 -13.12 3.68
N ALA A 224 -4.85 -12.63 4.78
CA ALA A 224 -3.71 -13.26 5.47
C ALA A 224 -4.04 -14.69 5.89
N ALA A 225 -5.24 -14.92 6.46
CA ALA A 225 -5.71 -16.26 6.83
C ALA A 225 -5.83 -17.19 5.60
N PHE A 226 -6.33 -16.66 4.49
CA PHE A 226 -6.45 -17.41 3.24
C PHE A 226 -5.09 -17.85 2.71
N PHE A 227 -4.08 -16.97 2.72
CA PHE A 227 -2.71 -17.33 2.33
C PHE A 227 -2.07 -18.28 3.34
N ALA A 228 -2.16 -18.00 4.63
CA ALA A 228 -1.58 -18.84 5.68
C ALA A 228 -2.18 -20.27 5.72
N SER A 229 -3.45 -20.43 5.32
CA SER A 229 -4.09 -21.76 5.24
C SER A 229 -3.65 -22.61 4.06
N GLY A 230 -2.80 -22.11 3.16
CA GLY A 230 -2.38 -22.81 1.95
C GLY A 230 -3.43 -22.91 0.84
N LYS A 231 -4.64 -22.41 1.07
CA LYS A 231 -5.77 -22.50 0.11
C LYS A 231 -5.58 -21.61 -1.12
N ALA A 232 -4.67 -20.65 -1.08
CA ALA A 232 -4.43 -19.73 -2.19
C ALA A 232 -3.97 -20.46 -3.47
N VAL A 233 -3.12 -21.49 -3.34
CA VAL A 233 -2.65 -22.30 -4.49
C VAL A 233 -3.78 -23.13 -5.07
N ALA A 234 -4.56 -23.79 -4.23
CA ALA A 234 -5.71 -24.59 -4.67
C ALA A 234 -6.77 -23.71 -5.39
N ALA A 235 -7.05 -22.52 -4.85
CA ALA A 235 -7.95 -21.58 -5.46
C ALA A 235 -7.43 -21.06 -6.81
N TRP A 236 -6.13 -20.81 -6.93
CA TRP A 236 -5.51 -20.42 -8.19
C TRP A 236 -5.57 -21.52 -9.25
N ALA A 237 -5.30 -22.77 -8.88
CA ALA A 237 -5.42 -23.91 -9.79
C ALA A 237 -6.86 -24.07 -10.30
N TRP A 238 -7.84 -24.01 -9.40
CA TRP A 238 -9.25 -24.05 -9.74
C TRP A 238 -9.67 -22.92 -10.68
N PHE A 239 -9.18 -21.71 -10.44
CA PHE A 239 -9.46 -20.54 -11.28
C PHE A 239 -8.88 -20.71 -12.69
N GLN A 240 -7.65 -21.22 -12.82
CA GLN A 240 -7.04 -21.52 -14.12
C GLN A 240 -7.82 -22.58 -14.90
N GLU A 241 -8.27 -23.64 -14.25
CA GLU A 241 -9.09 -24.68 -14.86
C GLU A 241 -10.43 -24.11 -15.33
N SER A 242 -11.08 -23.28 -14.50
CA SER A 242 -12.34 -22.63 -14.85
C SER A 242 -12.23 -21.73 -16.07
N ILE A 243 -11.13 -20.95 -16.16
CA ILE A 243 -10.88 -20.11 -17.35
C ILE A 243 -10.65 -20.97 -18.60
N ARG A 244 -9.87 -22.04 -18.49
CA ARG A 244 -9.62 -22.95 -19.62
C ARG A 244 -10.90 -23.61 -20.11
N ALA A 245 -11.76 -24.02 -19.17
CA ALA A 245 -13.07 -24.60 -19.51
C ALA A 245 -14.02 -23.60 -20.16
N ALA A 246 -13.92 -22.31 -19.84
CA ALA A 246 -14.74 -21.26 -20.43
C ALA A 246 -14.27 -20.81 -21.83
N LEU A 247 -13.01 -21.09 -22.18
CA LEU A 247 -12.40 -20.69 -23.46
C LEU A 247 -12.43 -21.83 -24.51
N ASN A 248 -12.77 -23.07 -24.11
CA ASN A 248 -12.97 -24.23 -24.98
C ASN A 248 -14.47 -24.48 -25.20
#